data_7dd6f867fd3a27a5f7fa9ae5e438df38
#
_entry.id   7dd6f867fd3a27a5f7fa9ae5e438df38
#
_cell.length_a   1.000
_cell.length_b   1.000
_cell.length_c   1.000
_cell.angle_alpha   90.00
_cell.angle_beta   90.00
_cell.angle_gamma   90.00
#
_symmetry.space_group_name_H-M   'P 1'
#
loop_
_entity.id
_entity.type
_entity.pdbx_description
1 polymer ?
#
loop_
_entity_poly.entity_id
_entity_poly.type
_entity_poly.pdbx_seq_one_letter_code
_entity_poly.pdbx_strand_id
1 'polypeptide(L)'
;FFLGLLGLVVFLRRKGRVLAVSFLIPTIFAFTILMTVDINVNHKYIMISYAFAAVLWGGILRSIFFEFRKKRIKWAGAAVCIIMSICLTATGVYDYVIILRDNDSGHRMTVNMESSLTDWLSENLGKNDLLLIPEYTMNEVTMSGVMMYCGWPYYAWSAGYDTNYRAGQAVLIYTTDDPEILKATVKQEKITYILFEDNMEFEQQECREDVIRETYPLVYTSE
;
A
#
# COMPACT_ATOMS: atom_id res chain seq x y z
N PHE A 1 6.39 23.36 4.03
CA PHE A 1 7.54 22.46 3.86
C PHE A 1 8.74 23.18 3.21
N PHE A 2 8.62 23.71 1.99
CA PHE A 2 9.70 24.39 1.26
C PHE A 2 10.27 25.63 2.00
N LEU A 3 9.41 26.46 2.59
CA LEU A 3 9.84 27.61 3.38
C LEU A 3 10.59 27.17 4.66
N GLY A 4 10.18 26.06 5.25
CA GLY A 4 10.88 25.46 6.39
C GLY A 4 12.27 24.95 6.01
N LEU A 5 12.40 24.28 4.87
CA LEU A 5 13.68 23.82 4.34
C LEU A 5 14.61 24.98 3.94
N LEU A 6 14.09 26.05 3.32
CA LEU A 6 14.83 27.27 3.03
C LEU A 6 15.34 27.94 4.33
N GLY A 7 14.49 28.02 5.37
CA GLY A 7 14.89 28.49 6.68
C GLY A 7 16.02 27.65 7.29
N LEU A 8 15.95 26.33 7.14
CA LEU A 8 17.01 25.41 7.55
C LEU A 8 18.35 25.70 6.89
N VAL A 9 18.36 25.94 5.57
CA VAL A 9 19.58 26.26 4.82
C VAL A 9 20.23 27.55 5.32
N VAL A 10 19.44 28.54 5.73
CA VAL A 10 19.93 29.82 6.23
C VAL A 10 20.54 29.71 7.64
N PHE A 11 19.88 28.93 8.53
CA PHE A 11 20.27 28.85 9.94
C PHE A 11 21.33 27.79 10.26
N LEU A 12 21.60 26.85 9.35
CA LEU A 12 22.56 25.77 9.60
C LEU A 12 24.00 26.16 9.27
N ARG A 13 24.94 25.59 10.03
CA ARG A 13 26.36 25.64 9.70
C ARG A 13 26.63 24.91 8.37
N ARG A 14 27.78 25.18 7.73
CA ARG A 14 28.13 24.68 6.38
C ARG A 14 27.83 23.16 6.20
N LYS A 15 28.23 22.32 7.16
CA LYS A 15 27.96 20.87 7.11
C LYS A 15 26.45 20.54 7.16
N GLY A 16 25.69 21.25 8.00
CA GLY A 16 24.24 21.10 8.08
C GLY A 16 23.52 21.58 6.83
N ARG A 17 24.03 22.62 6.17
CA ARG A 17 23.48 23.10 4.88
C ARG A 17 23.68 22.09 3.77
N VAL A 18 24.86 21.47 3.66
CA VAL A 18 25.11 20.41 2.68
C VAL A 18 24.15 19.26 2.89
N LEU A 19 23.97 18.83 4.14
CA LEU A 19 23.04 17.77 4.49
C LEU A 19 21.59 18.14 4.13
N ALA A 20 21.14 19.35 4.47
CA ALA A 20 19.79 19.84 4.15
C ALA A 20 19.54 19.89 2.63
N VAL A 21 20.53 20.34 1.84
CA VAL A 21 20.43 20.35 0.38
C VAL A 21 20.38 18.92 -0.17
N SER A 22 21.19 18.00 0.38
CA SER A 22 21.15 16.60 -0.05
C SER A 22 19.78 15.95 0.17
N PHE A 23 19.03 16.34 1.20
CA PHE A 23 17.68 15.85 1.45
C PHE A 23 16.60 16.44 0.53
N LEU A 24 16.91 17.54 -0.18
CA LEU A 24 16.04 18.03 -1.25
C LEU A 24 16.08 17.15 -2.50
N ILE A 25 17.14 16.39 -2.70
CA ILE A 25 17.29 15.56 -3.90
C ILE A 25 16.14 14.56 -4.05
N PRO A 26 15.77 13.72 -3.05
CA PRO A 26 14.62 12.83 -3.17
C PRO A 26 13.31 13.57 -3.44
N THR A 27 13.13 14.76 -2.84
CA THR A 27 11.95 15.59 -3.08
C THR A 27 11.92 16.10 -4.54
N ILE A 28 13.04 16.57 -5.06
CA ILE A 28 13.12 17.00 -6.47
C ILE A 28 12.82 15.82 -7.39
N PHE A 29 13.37 14.65 -7.11
CA PHE A 29 13.07 13.43 -7.86
C PHE A 29 11.57 13.11 -7.85
N ALA A 30 10.90 13.21 -6.71
CA ALA A 30 9.46 12.94 -6.59
C ALA A 30 8.59 13.82 -7.50
N PHE A 31 9.03 15.05 -7.79
CA PHE A 31 8.27 16.01 -8.62
C PHE A 31 8.74 16.08 -10.08
N THR A 32 9.92 15.57 -10.41
CA THR A 32 10.50 15.72 -11.75
C THR A 32 10.53 14.42 -12.54
N ILE A 33 10.56 13.28 -11.87
CA ILE A 33 10.67 11.97 -12.51
C ILE A 33 9.46 11.12 -12.14
N LEU A 34 8.72 10.70 -13.15
CA LEU A 34 7.66 9.71 -13.00
C LEU A 34 8.30 8.31 -12.92
N MET A 35 8.45 7.78 -11.71
CA MET A 35 9.08 6.48 -11.47
C MET A 35 8.12 5.31 -11.70
N THR A 36 6.81 5.57 -11.65
CA THR A 36 5.75 4.59 -11.79
C THR A 36 4.57 5.20 -12.53
N VAL A 37 3.67 4.38 -13.03
CA VAL A 37 2.43 4.84 -13.69
C VAL A 37 1.58 5.66 -12.73
N ASP A 38 1.56 5.29 -11.45
CA ASP A 38 0.87 6.04 -10.40
C ASP A 38 1.81 7.05 -9.74
N ILE A 39 1.55 8.34 -9.98
CA ILE A 39 2.30 9.46 -9.40
C ILE A 39 2.25 9.45 -7.86
N ASN A 40 1.18 8.90 -7.26
CA ASN A 40 1.04 8.84 -5.82
C ASN A 40 2.13 7.98 -5.16
N VAL A 41 2.71 7.02 -5.87
CA VAL A 41 3.81 6.21 -5.34
C VAL A 41 5.07 7.05 -5.09
N ASN A 42 5.24 8.15 -5.81
CA ASN A 42 6.36 9.07 -5.63
C ASN A 42 6.36 9.77 -4.26
N HIS A 43 5.23 9.79 -3.53
CA HIS A 43 5.17 10.36 -2.17
C HIS A 43 6.16 9.71 -1.19
N LYS A 44 6.57 8.47 -1.42
CA LYS A 44 7.57 7.77 -0.60
C LYS A 44 8.90 8.52 -0.52
N TYR A 45 9.32 9.15 -1.61
CA TYR A 45 10.53 9.99 -1.64
C TYR A 45 10.36 11.27 -0.82
N ILE A 46 9.16 11.83 -0.83
CA ILE A 46 8.81 12.98 0.01
C ILE A 46 8.85 12.57 1.49
N MET A 47 8.32 11.40 1.85
CA MET A 47 8.36 10.89 3.22
C MET A 47 9.79 10.72 3.75
N ILE A 48 10.71 10.23 2.92
CA ILE A 48 12.13 10.15 3.27
C ILE A 48 12.68 11.54 3.60
N SER A 49 12.38 12.53 2.76
CA SER A 49 12.80 13.92 2.98
C SER A 49 12.18 14.52 4.27
N TYR A 50 10.93 14.16 4.60
CA TYR A 50 10.31 14.54 5.87
C TYR A 50 11.03 13.95 7.08
N ALA A 51 11.37 12.66 7.05
CA ALA A 51 12.07 12.01 8.14
C ALA A 51 13.43 12.69 8.42
N PHE A 52 14.16 13.02 7.38
CA PHE A 52 15.44 13.74 7.53
C PHE A 52 15.24 15.19 7.98
N ALA A 53 14.21 15.88 7.47
CA ALA A 53 13.88 17.23 7.91
C ALA A 53 13.56 17.26 9.42
N ALA A 54 12.90 16.25 9.97
CA ALA A 54 12.60 16.16 11.39
C ALA A 54 13.86 16.15 12.26
N VAL A 55 14.91 15.42 11.84
CA VAL A 55 16.21 15.43 12.53
C VAL A 55 16.86 16.83 12.53
N LEU A 56 16.80 17.51 11.39
CA LEU A 56 17.35 18.88 11.27
C LEU A 56 16.56 19.86 12.14
N TRP A 57 15.25 19.74 12.21
CA TRP A 57 14.40 20.55 13.09
C TRP A 57 14.77 20.37 14.56
N GLY A 58 15.06 19.17 15.01
CA GLY A 58 15.57 18.93 16.37
C GLY A 58 16.86 19.72 16.65
N GLY A 59 17.77 19.79 15.67
CA GLY A 59 18.98 20.61 15.76
C GLY A 59 18.70 22.10 15.87
N ILE A 60 17.70 22.61 15.16
CA ILE A 60 17.29 24.03 15.21
C ILE A 60 16.65 24.37 16.56
N LEU A 61 15.70 23.57 17.02
CA LEU A 61 15.06 23.76 18.32
C LEU A 61 16.10 23.80 19.44
N ARG A 62 17.08 22.90 19.39
CA ARG A 62 18.23 22.92 20.30
C ARG A 62 18.99 24.26 20.21
N SER A 63 19.28 24.74 19.02
CA SER A 63 20.03 25.99 18.82
C SER A 63 19.26 27.18 19.36
N ILE A 64 17.96 27.27 19.10
CA ILE A 64 17.07 28.30 19.63
C ILE A 64 17.09 28.28 21.16
N PHE A 65 16.89 27.10 21.76
CA PHE A 65 16.90 26.97 23.23
C PHE A 65 18.22 27.46 23.85
N PHE A 66 19.37 27.12 23.25
CA PHE A 66 20.67 27.54 23.77
C PHE A 66 20.89 29.05 23.62
N GLU A 67 20.41 29.70 22.55
CA GLU A 67 20.50 31.16 22.41
C GLU A 67 19.69 31.88 23.48
N PHE A 68 18.47 31.44 23.78
CA PHE A 68 17.65 31.98 24.86
C PHE A 68 18.29 31.74 26.25
N ARG A 69 18.91 30.55 26.43
CA ARG A 69 19.63 30.22 27.66
C ARG A 69 20.81 31.15 27.91
N LYS A 70 21.59 31.49 26.88
CA LYS A 70 22.67 32.48 26.98
C LYS A 70 22.18 33.84 27.44
N LYS A 71 21.02 34.27 26.98
CA LYS A 71 20.35 35.52 27.38
C LYS A 71 19.70 35.46 28.76
N ARG A 72 19.87 34.39 29.55
CA ARG A 72 19.24 34.12 30.84
C ARG A 72 17.70 34.07 30.86
N ILE A 73 17.06 33.93 29.73
CA ILE A 73 15.60 33.80 29.54
C ILE A 73 15.23 32.39 29.10
N LYS A 74 15.77 31.38 29.77
CA LYS A 74 15.61 29.96 29.44
C LYS A 74 14.16 29.50 29.32
N TRP A 75 13.26 30.06 30.15
CA TRP A 75 11.85 29.71 30.13
C TRP A 75 11.14 30.16 28.82
N ALA A 76 11.47 31.35 28.33
CA ALA A 76 10.98 31.81 27.04
C ALA A 76 11.50 30.92 25.90
N GLY A 77 12.75 30.50 25.95
CA GLY A 77 13.32 29.54 24.99
C GLY A 77 12.58 28.18 25.02
N ALA A 78 12.28 27.67 26.21
CA ALA A 78 11.52 26.44 26.35
C ALA A 78 10.09 26.58 25.78
N ALA A 79 9.40 27.68 26.11
CA ALA A 79 8.06 27.96 25.59
C ALA A 79 8.03 28.02 24.06
N VAL A 80 8.98 28.74 23.43
CA VAL A 80 9.11 28.82 21.97
C VAL A 80 9.34 27.44 21.37
N CYS A 81 10.24 26.63 21.92
CA CYS A 81 10.49 25.28 21.43
C CYS A 81 9.26 24.36 21.55
N ILE A 82 8.50 24.45 22.65
CA ILE A 82 7.27 23.69 22.85
C ILE A 82 6.21 24.10 21.82
N ILE A 83 5.96 25.40 21.65
CA ILE A 83 5.00 25.90 20.68
C ILE A 83 5.37 25.44 19.26
N MET A 84 6.63 25.61 18.87
CA MET A 84 7.10 25.15 17.56
C MET A 84 6.94 23.66 17.38
N SER A 85 7.23 22.85 18.41
CA SER A 85 7.05 21.41 18.36
C SER A 85 5.58 21.04 18.16
N ILE A 86 4.67 21.65 18.91
CA ILE A 86 3.23 21.44 18.76
C ILE A 86 2.78 21.81 17.33
N CYS A 87 3.17 22.98 16.82
CA CYS A 87 2.81 23.41 15.47
C CYS A 87 3.34 22.45 14.38
N LEU A 88 4.52 21.87 14.57
CA LEU A 88 5.12 20.95 13.62
C LEU A 88 4.50 19.54 13.63
N THR A 89 3.93 19.13 14.77
CA THR A 89 3.41 17.77 14.94
C THR A 89 1.89 17.70 15.01
N ALA A 90 1.20 18.83 15.12
CA ALA A 90 -0.26 18.88 15.35
C ALA A 90 -1.07 18.11 14.30
N THR A 91 -0.76 18.26 13.02
CA THR A 91 -1.45 17.56 11.94
C THR A 91 -1.22 16.05 12.00
N GLY A 92 0.02 15.62 12.20
CA GLY A 92 0.34 14.20 12.30
C GLY A 92 -0.29 13.53 13.54
N VAL A 93 -0.38 14.26 14.67
CA VAL A 93 -1.09 13.76 15.85
C VAL A 93 -2.60 13.68 15.58
N TYR A 94 -3.15 14.69 14.91
CA TYR A 94 -4.57 14.69 14.54
C TYR A 94 -4.91 13.50 13.63
N ASP A 95 -4.13 13.29 12.56
CA ASP A 95 -4.31 12.18 11.63
C ASP A 95 -4.20 10.83 12.35
N TYR A 96 -3.22 10.70 13.26
CA TYR A 96 -3.06 9.49 14.06
C TYR A 96 -4.27 9.22 14.96
N VAL A 97 -4.83 10.26 15.60
CA VAL A 97 -6.04 10.13 16.43
C VAL A 97 -7.25 9.71 15.59
N ILE A 98 -7.40 10.29 14.37
CA ILE A 98 -8.48 9.88 13.45
C ILE A 98 -8.33 8.41 13.09
N ILE A 99 -7.14 7.98 12.64
CA ILE A 99 -6.88 6.59 12.27
C ILE A 99 -7.21 5.64 13.44
N LEU A 100 -6.80 5.97 14.66
CA LEU A 100 -7.12 5.16 15.84
C LEU A 100 -8.64 5.09 16.09
N ARG A 101 -9.33 6.24 15.98
CA ARG A 101 -10.78 6.29 16.19
C ARG A 101 -11.54 5.53 15.12
N ASP A 102 -11.17 5.71 13.87
CA ASP A 102 -11.82 5.03 12.74
C ASP A 102 -11.53 3.52 12.77
N ASN A 103 -10.38 3.12 13.28
CA ASN A 103 -10.03 1.72 13.46
C ASN A 103 -10.91 1.01 14.50
N ASP A 104 -11.46 1.75 15.48
CA ASP A 104 -12.41 1.21 16.47
C ASP A 104 -13.86 1.16 15.94
N SER A 105 -14.20 1.88 14.86
CA SER A 105 -15.55 2.02 14.33
C SER A 105 -15.96 0.95 13.28
N GLY A 106 -15.29 -0.18 13.22
CA GLY A 106 -15.64 -1.29 12.32
C GLY A 106 -15.04 -1.22 10.91
N HIS A 107 -14.22 -0.20 10.63
CA HIS A 107 -13.47 -0.10 9.36
C HIS A 107 -12.16 -0.90 9.37
N ARG A 108 -12.03 -1.87 10.28
CA ARG A 108 -10.87 -2.75 10.32
C ARG A 108 -10.94 -3.74 9.16
N MET A 109 -9.89 -3.78 8.39
CA MET A 109 -9.62 -4.92 7.55
C MET A 109 -8.97 -5.99 8.44
N THR A 110 -9.72 -7.05 8.73
CA THR A 110 -9.20 -8.20 9.48
C THR A 110 -9.01 -9.35 8.49
N VAL A 111 -7.85 -9.98 8.53
CA VAL A 111 -7.56 -11.18 7.77
C VAL A 111 -7.52 -12.34 8.76
N ASN A 112 -8.35 -13.35 8.53
CA ASN A 112 -8.34 -14.58 9.34
C ASN A 112 -7.13 -15.42 8.91
N MET A 113 -6.13 -15.51 9.80
CA MET A 113 -4.91 -16.27 9.55
C MET A 113 -5.05 -17.77 9.85
N GLU A 114 -6.12 -18.15 10.56
CA GLU A 114 -6.43 -19.53 10.95
C GLU A 114 -7.66 -20.04 10.19
N SER A 115 -7.70 -19.80 8.88
CA SER A 115 -8.76 -20.24 8.00
C SER A 115 -8.48 -21.65 7.47
N SER A 116 -9.49 -22.53 7.52
CA SER A 116 -9.40 -23.87 6.93
C SER A 116 -9.10 -23.82 5.43
N LEU A 117 -9.55 -22.77 4.74
CA LEU A 117 -9.19 -22.51 3.34
C LEU A 117 -7.69 -22.23 3.17
N THR A 118 -7.13 -21.39 4.04
CA THR A 118 -5.69 -21.06 3.99
C THR A 118 -4.84 -22.33 4.21
N ASP A 119 -5.21 -23.13 5.19
CA ASP A 119 -4.52 -24.40 5.49
C ASP A 119 -4.61 -25.34 4.31
N TRP A 120 -5.81 -25.55 3.78
CA TRP A 120 -6.03 -26.45 2.63
C TRP A 120 -5.22 -25.97 1.39
N LEU A 121 -5.25 -24.69 1.08
CA LEU A 121 -4.49 -24.12 -0.04
C LEU A 121 -2.98 -24.33 0.13
N SER A 122 -2.45 -24.09 1.33
CA SER A 122 -1.03 -24.23 1.61
C SER A 122 -0.55 -25.70 1.55
N GLU A 123 -1.42 -26.65 1.88
CA GLU A 123 -1.11 -28.07 1.87
C GLU A 123 -1.26 -28.71 0.48
N ASN A 124 -2.21 -28.23 -0.33
CA ASN A 124 -2.59 -28.89 -1.58
C ASN A 124 -2.05 -28.19 -2.83
N LEU A 125 -1.70 -26.89 -2.79
CA LEU A 125 -1.15 -26.18 -3.93
C LEU A 125 0.37 -26.07 -3.85
N GLY A 126 1.03 -26.46 -4.93
CA GLY A 126 2.48 -26.36 -5.07
C GLY A 126 2.93 -25.05 -5.73
N LYS A 127 4.25 -24.87 -5.86
CA LYS A 127 4.86 -23.66 -6.44
C LYS A 127 4.51 -23.40 -7.91
N ASN A 128 4.04 -24.43 -8.63
CA ASN A 128 3.69 -24.33 -10.04
C ASN A 128 2.17 -24.21 -10.26
N ASP A 129 1.39 -24.31 -9.20
CA ASP A 129 -0.04 -24.14 -9.27
C ASP A 129 -0.42 -22.68 -9.30
N LEU A 130 -1.43 -22.36 -10.09
CA LEU A 130 -1.91 -21.01 -10.30
C LEU A 130 -3.39 -20.95 -9.94
N LEU A 131 -3.71 -20.18 -8.91
CA LEU A 131 -5.05 -20.01 -8.40
C LEU A 131 -5.69 -18.76 -9.00
N LEU A 132 -6.81 -18.90 -9.67
CA LEU A 132 -7.65 -17.80 -10.07
C LEU A 132 -8.53 -17.40 -8.90
N ILE A 133 -8.49 -16.13 -8.52
CA ILE A 133 -9.34 -15.52 -7.49
C ILE A 133 -10.02 -14.28 -8.07
N PRO A 134 -11.09 -13.78 -7.44
CA PRO A 134 -11.70 -12.50 -7.78
C PRO A 134 -10.67 -11.36 -7.68
N GLU A 135 -10.81 -10.36 -8.54
CA GLU A 135 -9.99 -9.15 -8.44
C GLU A 135 -10.21 -8.41 -7.12
N TYR A 136 -9.17 -7.71 -6.69
CA TYR A 136 -9.16 -6.89 -5.47
C TYR A 136 -9.46 -7.67 -4.17
N THR A 137 -9.37 -8.99 -4.21
CA THR A 137 -9.56 -9.80 -3.02
C THR A 137 -8.33 -9.71 -2.11
N MET A 138 -8.48 -9.07 -0.95
CA MET A 138 -7.50 -9.08 0.14
C MET A 138 -8.05 -9.90 1.30
N ASN A 139 -8.09 -11.18 1.11
CA ASN A 139 -8.58 -12.15 2.09
C ASN A 139 -7.46 -13.08 2.56
N GLU A 140 -7.84 -14.09 3.33
CA GLU A 140 -6.95 -15.14 3.83
C GLU A 140 -6.18 -15.88 2.73
N VAL A 141 -6.71 -15.92 1.49
CA VAL A 141 -6.03 -16.58 0.35
C VAL A 141 -4.65 -15.98 0.10
N THR A 142 -4.50 -14.65 0.27
CA THR A 142 -3.20 -14.00 0.11
C THR A 142 -2.17 -14.46 1.14
N MET A 143 -2.63 -14.97 2.28
CA MET A 143 -1.78 -15.44 3.38
C MET A 143 -1.36 -16.90 3.23
N SER A 144 -2.00 -17.66 2.34
CA SER A 144 -1.64 -19.07 2.07
C SER A 144 -0.29 -19.22 1.36
N GLY A 145 0.25 -18.15 0.75
CA GLY A 145 1.50 -18.19 0.01
C GLY A 145 1.40 -18.80 -1.39
N VAL A 146 0.19 -19.10 -1.87
CA VAL A 146 -0.05 -19.65 -3.22
C VAL A 146 0.11 -18.58 -4.29
N MET A 147 0.46 -19.00 -5.52
CA MET A 147 0.55 -18.11 -6.66
C MET A 147 -0.83 -17.77 -7.19
N MET A 148 -1.19 -16.50 -7.22
CA MET A 148 -2.46 -16.02 -7.76
C MET A 148 -2.31 -15.56 -9.21
N TYR A 149 -3.31 -15.87 -10.05
CA TYR A 149 -3.34 -15.45 -11.45
C TYR A 149 -3.55 -13.94 -11.60
N CYS A 150 -4.56 -13.43 -10.93
CA CYS A 150 -4.88 -11.99 -10.90
C CYS A 150 -5.38 -11.68 -9.49
N GLY A 151 -4.50 -11.27 -8.60
CA GLY A 151 -4.86 -10.90 -7.22
C GLY A 151 -5.21 -9.43 -7.13
N TRP A 152 -4.39 -8.66 -6.42
CA TRP A 152 -4.52 -7.21 -6.35
C TRP A 152 -3.77 -6.54 -7.50
N PRO A 153 -4.39 -6.24 -8.64
CA PRO A 153 -3.70 -5.80 -9.86
C PRO A 153 -3.00 -4.46 -9.71
N TYR A 154 -3.43 -3.62 -8.75
CA TYR A 154 -2.85 -2.31 -8.50
C TYR A 154 -1.32 -2.33 -8.33
N TYR A 155 -0.77 -3.32 -7.64
CA TYR A 155 0.68 -3.40 -7.43
C TYR A 155 1.45 -3.68 -8.73
N ALA A 156 0.93 -4.57 -9.57
CA ALA A 156 1.53 -4.86 -10.87
C ALA A 156 1.37 -3.66 -11.83
N TRP A 157 0.17 -3.07 -11.86
CA TRP A 157 -0.12 -1.88 -12.66
C TRP A 157 0.77 -0.69 -12.23
N SER A 158 0.89 -0.42 -10.94
CA SER A 158 1.73 0.67 -10.43
C SER A 158 3.23 0.48 -10.72
N ALA A 159 3.65 -0.76 -10.95
CA ALA A 159 5.00 -1.10 -11.39
C ALA A 159 5.18 -1.02 -12.93
N GLY A 160 4.12 -0.68 -13.67
CA GLY A 160 4.15 -0.49 -15.13
C GLY A 160 3.81 -1.74 -15.94
N TYR A 161 3.32 -2.81 -15.33
CA TYR A 161 2.84 -3.99 -16.05
C TYR A 161 1.43 -3.79 -16.57
N ASP A 162 1.13 -4.34 -17.76
CA ASP A 162 -0.23 -4.40 -18.26
C ASP A 162 -1.02 -5.47 -17.53
N THR A 163 -2.01 -5.04 -16.77
CA THR A 163 -2.91 -5.92 -16.01
C THR A 163 -4.23 -6.18 -16.73
N ASN A 164 -4.58 -5.41 -17.78
CA ASN A 164 -5.87 -5.48 -18.45
C ASN A 164 -6.09 -6.82 -19.12
N TYR A 165 -5.05 -7.40 -19.70
CA TYR A 165 -5.15 -8.71 -20.35
C TYR A 165 -5.61 -9.78 -19.37
N ARG A 166 -4.94 -9.90 -18.21
CA ARG A 166 -5.28 -10.91 -17.21
C ARG A 166 -6.64 -10.66 -16.56
N ALA A 167 -6.98 -9.40 -16.30
CA ALA A 167 -8.29 -9.01 -15.83
C ALA A 167 -9.40 -9.46 -16.82
N GLY A 168 -9.23 -9.18 -18.11
CA GLY A 168 -10.16 -9.63 -19.13
C GLY A 168 -10.30 -11.16 -19.23
N GLN A 169 -9.19 -11.91 -19.07
CA GLN A 169 -9.25 -13.38 -19.06
C GLN A 169 -9.93 -13.91 -17.80
N ALA A 170 -9.73 -13.28 -16.65
CA ALA A 170 -10.42 -13.64 -15.40
C ALA A 170 -11.94 -13.43 -15.54
N VAL A 171 -12.37 -12.27 -16.05
CA VAL A 171 -13.78 -12.00 -16.34
C VAL A 171 -14.35 -13.05 -17.28
N LEU A 172 -13.67 -13.35 -18.39
CA LEU A 172 -14.11 -14.35 -19.36
C LEU A 172 -14.31 -15.73 -18.72
N ILE A 173 -13.38 -16.17 -17.86
CA ILE A 173 -13.46 -17.47 -17.18
C ILE A 173 -14.68 -17.52 -16.23
N TYR A 174 -14.93 -16.44 -15.48
CA TYR A 174 -16.03 -16.41 -14.51
C TYR A 174 -17.41 -16.22 -15.14
N THR A 175 -17.50 -15.63 -16.36
CA THR A 175 -18.78 -15.20 -16.94
C THR A 175 -19.19 -15.94 -18.21
N THR A 176 -18.33 -16.78 -18.79
CA THR A 176 -18.65 -17.50 -20.03
C THR A 176 -19.70 -18.58 -19.84
N ASP A 177 -20.64 -18.67 -20.79
CA ASP A 177 -21.65 -19.72 -20.87
C ASP A 177 -21.15 -20.96 -21.62
N ASP A 178 -20.01 -20.86 -22.30
CA ASP A 178 -19.48 -21.91 -23.18
C ASP A 178 -18.37 -22.70 -22.47
N PRO A 179 -18.59 -24.00 -22.14
CA PRO A 179 -17.59 -24.84 -21.52
C PRO A 179 -16.31 -25.04 -22.36
N GLU A 180 -16.38 -24.94 -23.67
CA GLU A 180 -15.20 -25.10 -24.51
C GLU A 180 -14.32 -23.83 -24.50
N ILE A 181 -14.93 -22.66 -24.47
CA ILE A 181 -14.22 -21.39 -24.25
C ILE A 181 -13.57 -21.41 -22.86
N LEU A 182 -14.31 -21.83 -21.82
CA LEU A 182 -13.80 -21.97 -20.47
C LEU A 182 -12.55 -22.86 -20.43
N LYS A 183 -12.61 -24.08 -20.97
CA LYS A 183 -11.49 -25.03 -20.99
C LYS A 183 -10.30 -24.48 -21.77
N ALA A 184 -10.56 -23.86 -22.92
CA ALA A 184 -9.50 -23.29 -23.75
C ALA A 184 -8.75 -22.17 -23.01
N THR A 185 -9.49 -21.26 -22.38
CA THR A 185 -8.91 -20.12 -21.65
C THR A 185 -8.14 -20.58 -20.42
N VAL A 186 -8.72 -21.42 -19.58
CA VAL A 186 -8.07 -21.99 -18.39
C VAL A 186 -6.75 -22.70 -18.77
N LYS A 187 -6.76 -23.50 -19.86
CA LYS A 187 -5.57 -24.18 -20.35
C LYS A 187 -4.53 -23.21 -20.90
N GLN A 188 -4.96 -22.21 -21.66
CA GLN A 188 -4.07 -21.17 -22.24
C GLN A 188 -3.35 -20.42 -21.13
N GLU A 189 -4.08 -20.00 -20.09
CA GLU A 189 -3.58 -19.21 -18.97
C GLU A 189 -2.90 -20.07 -17.88
N LYS A 190 -2.91 -21.40 -18.04
CA LYS A 190 -2.31 -22.38 -17.11
C LYS A 190 -2.87 -22.29 -15.69
N ILE A 191 -4.14 -21.95 -15.56
CA ILE A 191 -4.82 -21.89 -14.28
C ILE A 191 -5.10 -23.33 -13.81
N THR A 192 -4.73 -23.62 -12.55
CA THR A 192 -4.86 -24.97 -11.96
C THR A 192 -6.10 -25.07 -11.08
N TYR A 193 -6.43 -23.98 -10.40
CA TYR A 193 -7.57 -23.90 -9.49
C TYR A 193 -8.34 -22.61 -9.72
N ILE A 194 -9.66 -22.67 -9.52
CA ILE A 194 -10.56 -21.52 -9.61
C ILE A 194 -11.29 -21.42 -8.26
N LEU A 195 -11.18 -20.28 -7.59
CA LEU A 195 -11.86 -19.98 -6.34
C LEU A 195 -13.17 -19.24 -6.62
N PHE A 196 -14.23 -19.68 -5.99
CA PHE A 196 -15.51 -18.96 -5.92
C PHE A 196 -15.78 -18.48 -4.52
N GLU A 197 -16.33 -17.29 -4.41
CA GLU A 197 -16.93 -16.75 -3.20
C GLU A 197 -18.43 -16.59 -3.42
N ASP A 198 -19.24 -16.73 -2.37
CA ASP A 198 -20.68 -16.52 -2.46
C ASP A 198 -21.02 -15.11 -2.95
N ASN A 199 -21.99 -15.01 -3.85
CA ASN A 199 -22.46 -13.75 -4.43
C ASN A 199 -21.40 -12.93 -5.20
N MET A 200 -20.46 -13.60 -5.86
CA MET A 200 -19.53 -12.93 -6.74
C MET A 200 -20.20 -12.30 -7.96
N GLU A 201 -19.89 -11.04 -8.22
CA GLU A 201 -20.25 -10.32 -9.45
C GLU A 201 -18.99 -9.73 -10.08
N PHE A 202 -18.87 -9.86 -11.40
CA PHE A 202 -17.82 -9.20 -12.17
C PHE A 202 -18.43 -8.13 -13.07
N GLU A 203 -18.06 -6.87 -12.88
CA GLU A 203 -18.48 -5.75 -13.74
C GLU A 203 -19.99 -5.74 -14.05
N GLN A 204 -20.83 -6.06 -13.06
CA GLN A 204 -22.29 -6.21 -13.19
C GLN A 204 -22.74 -7.46 -14.00
N GLN A 205 -21.83 -8.39 -14.25
CA GLN A 205 -22.17 -9.69 -14.85
C GLN A 205 -22.21 -10.76 -13.76
N GLU A 206 -23.21 -11.60 -13.84
CA GLU A 206 -23.37 -12.75 -12.93
C GLU A 206 -22.32 -13.82 -13.25
N CYS A 207 -21.66 -14.35 -12.23
CA CYS A 207 -20.72 -15.45 -12.40
C CYS A 207 -21.45 -16.74 -12.75
N ARG A 208 -20.90 -17.45 -13.71
CA ARG A 208 -21.44 -18.73 -14.18
C ARG A 208 -20.79 -19.90 -13.43
N GLU A 209 -21.06 -19.94 -12.14
CA GLU A 209 -20.61 -21.03 -11.27
C GLU A 209 -21.12 -22.40 -11.75
N ASP A 210 -22.34 -22.45 -12.30
CA ASP A 210 -22.96 -23.64 -12.88
C ASP A 210 -22.07 -24.25 -13.97
N VAL A 211 -21.62 -23.46 -14.96
CA VAL A 211 -20.79 -23.91 -16.07
C VAL A 211 -19.42 -24.40 -15.57
N ILE A 212 -18.85 -23.75 -14.58
CA ILE A 212 -17.54 -24.15 -14.04
C ILE A 212 -17.67 -25.46 -13.23
N ARG A 213 -18.72 -25.61 -12.42
CA ARG A 213 -18.98 -26.84 -11.65
C ARG A 213 -19.28 -28.05 -12.54
N GLU A 214 -19.92 -27.84 -13.68
CA GLU A 214 -20.15 -28.90 -14.67
C GLU A 214 -18.85 -29.29 -15.41
N THR A 215 -17.91 -28.34 -15.56
CA THR A 215 -16.67 -28.52 -16.33
C THR A 215 -15.53 -29.08 -15.48
N TYR A 216 -15.44 -28.67 -14.22
CA TYR A 216 -14.34 -29.03 -13.30
C TYR A 216 -14.86 -29.60 -11.97
N PRO A 217 -14.14 -30.54 -11.36
CA PRO A 217 -14.54 -31.12 -10.08
C PRO A 217 -14.39 -30.11 -8.94
N LEU A 218 -15.36 -30.09 -8.03
CA LEU A 218 -15.24 -29.41 -6.75
C LEU A 218 -14.22 -30.17 -5.87
N VAL A 219 -13.18 -29.50 -5.41
CA VAL A 219 -12.11 -30.11 -4.61
C VAL A 219 -12.11 -29.66 -3.15
N TYR A 220 -12.70 -28.52 -2.88
CA TYR A 220 -12.81 -27.95 -1.54
C TYR A 220 -14.05 -27.07 -1.42
N THR A 221 -14.68 -27.07 -0.25
CA THR A 221 -15.73 -26.11 0.15
C THR A 221 -15.51 -25.75 1.61
N SER A 222 -15.56 -24.47 1.96
CA SER A 222 -15.68 -24.04 3.35
C SER A 222 -17.15 -24.06 3.75
N GLU A 223 -17.46 -24.65 4.91
CA GLU A 223 -18.80 -24.55 5.53
C GLU A 223 -19.03 -23.16 6.13
#